data_7e1fccf8758af436e4307424731b465d
#
_entry.id   7e1fccf8758af436e4307424731b465d
#
_cell.length_a   1.000
_cell.length_b   1.000
_cell.length_c   1.000
_cell.angle_alpha   90.00
_cell.angle_beta   90.00
_cell.angle_gamma   90.00
#
_symmetry.space_group_name_H-M   'P 1'
#
loop_
_entity.id
_entity.type
_entity.pdbx_description
1 polymer ?
#
loop_
_entity_poly.entity_id
_entity_poly.type
_entity_poly.pdbx_seq_one_letter_code
_entity_poly.pdbx_strand_id
1 'polypeptide(L)'
;WDPVDQTVLANEQVIDGKGWRTGAVVEKREIPGYYLKITDYAEELLEHVKTGLPGWPERVKLMQENWIGKSEGVRFAFPHDIRDASGALIGDGRMYVFTTRADTIMGVTFCAVAPEHPLAQHAASTQPALAAFIEDCKSGGTTEAELATQEKKGMATGLQVTHPLTGKPIEVWIGNYVLMSYGDGAVMGVPAHDERDFAFALKYGLHITQVVHVDGEHYDYRQWHDWYADKQRGV
;
A
#
# COMPACT_ATOMS: atom_id res chain seq x y z
N TRP A 1 13.80 -17.85 2.31
CA TRP A 1 14.74 -18.80 2.89
C TRP A 1 14.23 -20.24 2.71
N ASP A 2 15.10 -21.09 2.16
CA ASP A 2 14.85 -22.52 2.10
C ASP A 2 15.51 -23.21 3.31
N PRO A 3 14.74 -23.82 4.22
CA PRO A 3 15.30 -24.40 5.44
C PRO A 3 16.13 -25.67 5.20
N VAL A 4 15.95 -26.35 4.06
CA VAL A 4 16.67 -27.58 3.68
C VAL A 4 18.01 -27.22 3.04
N ASP A 5 18.01 -26.34 2.03
CA ASP A 5 19.23 -25.89 1.38
C ASP A 5 20.00 -24.82 2.21
N GLN A 6 19.36 -24.25 3.22
CA GLN A 6 19.87 -23.13 4.03
C GLN A 6 20.34 -21.95 3.19
N THR A 7 19.56 -21.60 2.15
CA THR A 7 19.88 -20.51 1.21
C THR A 7 18.75 -19.51 1.11
N VAL A 8 19.11 -18.27 0.78
CA VAL A 8 18.15 -17.25 0.32
C VAL A 8 17.80 -17.55 -1.13
N LEU A 9 16.51 -17.56 -1.43
CA LEU A 9 16.01 -17.77 -2.78
C LEU A 9 15.56 -16.46 -3.41
N ALA A 10 15.84 -16.29 -4.70
CA ALA A 10 15.19 -15.27 -5.50
C ALA A 10 13.70 -15.63 -5.72
N ASN A 11 12.87 -14.65 -6.06
CA ASN A 11 11.44 -14.87 -6.23
C ASN A 11 11.13 -15.95 -7.29
N GLU A 12 11.89 -15.95 -8.39
CA GLU A 12 11.75 -16.94 -9.48
C GLU A 12 12.11 -18.36 -9.05
N GLN A 13 12.76 -18.51 -7.92
CA GLN A 13 13.14 -19.80 -7.33
C GLN A 13 12.13 -20.30 -6.31
N VAL A 14 11.03 -19.56 -6.11
CA VAL A 14 9.92 -19.97 -5.25
C VAL A 14 8.70 -20.28 -6.13
N ILE A 15 8.27 -21.53 -6.10
CA ILE A 15 7.12 -22.01 -6.88
C ILE A 15 6.07 -22.54 -5.90
N ASP A 16 4.88 -21.95 -5.90
CA ASP A 16 3.79 -22.33 -5.00
C ASP A 16 4.21 -22.35 -3.51
N GLY A 17 5.02 -21.35 -3.09
CA GLY A 17 5.50 -21.26 -1.71
C GLY A 17 6.59 -22.26 -1.34
N LYS A 18 7.18 -22.96 -2.34
CA LYS A 18 8.23 -23.97 -2.15
C LYS A 18 9.50 -23.62 -2.91
N GLY A 19 10.62 -23.99 -2.34
CA GLY A 19 11.91 -23.87 -3.02
C GLY A 19 11.98 -24.77 -4.26
N TRP A 20 12.37 -24.22 -5.40
CA TRP A 20 12.39 -24.89 -6.71
C TRP A 20 13.27 -26.15 -6.74
N ARG A 21 14.31 -26.20 -5.90
CA ARG A 21 15.27 -27.29 -5.83
C ARG A 21 14.88 -28.37 -4.83
N THR A 22 14.46 -27.95 -3.62
CA THR A 22 14.21 -28.88 -2.50
C THR A 22 12.77 -29.28 -2.37
N GLY A 23 11.82 -28.46 -2.89
CA GLY A 23 10.40 -28.62 -2.64
C GLY A 23 9.95 -28.30 -1.21
N ALA A 24 10.88 -27.83 -0.36
CA ALA A 24 10.55 -27.41 1.00
C ALA A 24 9.72 -26.12 0.99
N VAL A 25 8.81 -25.99 1.94
CA VAL A 25 8.10 -24.74 2.18
C VAL A 25 9.11 -23.68 2.59
N VAL A 26 9.10 -22.53 1.88
CA VAL A 26 10.02 -21.43 2.16
C VAL A 26 9.52 -20.58 3.33
N GLU A 27 10.46 -19.97 4.02
CA GLU A 27 10.20 -19.13 5.20
C GLU A 27 10.73 -17.72 4.97
N LYS A 28 10.01 -16.70 5.44
CA LYS A 28 10.59 -15.36 5.61
C LYS A 28 11.46 -15.38 6.86
N ARG A 29 12.74 -15.02 6.71
CA ARG A 29 13.70 -15.04 7.79
C ARG A 29 14.58 -13.80 7.76
N GLU A 30 14.83 -13.21 8.91
CA GLU A 30 15.86 -12.18 9.06
C GLU A 30 17.23 -12.81 9.03
N ILE A 31 18.06 -12.33 8.12
CA ILE A 31 19.44 -12.83 7.92
C ILE A 31 20.39 -11.62 7.95
N PRO A 32 21.43 -11.66 8.77
CA PRO A 32 22.48 -10.63 8.72
C PRO A 32 23.11 -10.56 7.33
N GLY A 33 23.19 -9.37 6.78
CA GLY A 33 23.73 -9.15 5.44
C GLY A 33 24.14 -7.70 5.21
N TYR A 34 24.73 -7.46 4.05
CA TYR A 34 25.08 -6.13 3.59
C TYR A 34 24.06 -5.65 2.58
N TYR A 35 23.54 -4.43 2.76
CA TYR A 35 22.59 -3.79 1.86
C TYR A 35 23.17 -2.46 1.37
N LEU A 36 23.07 -2.22 0.07
CA LEU A 36 23.36 -0.92 -0.51
C LEU A 36 22.08 -0.08 -0.51
N LYS A 37 22.14 1.13 0.03
CA LYS A 37 21.04 2.10 -0.02
C LYS A 37 20.91 2.71 -1.42
N ILE A 38 20.55 1.89 -2.40
CA ILE A 38 20.46 2.32 -3.80
C ILE A 38 19.43 3.42 -4.00
N THR A 39 18.42 3.48 -3.15
CA THR A 39 17.38 4.52 -3.18
C THR A 39 17.90 5.92 -2.86
N ASP A 40 19.01 6.06 -2.14
CA ASP A 40 19.65 7.35 -1.87
C ASP A 40 20.21 8.00 -3.17
N TYR A 41 20.40 7.20 -4.22
CA TYR A 41 20.88 7.63 -5.52
C TYR A 41 19.76 7.77 -6.58
N ALA A 42 18.51 7.60 -6.19
CA ALA A 42 17.39 7.55 -7.14
C ALA A 42 17.27 8.81 -8.01
N GLU A 43 17.44 10.01 -7.45
CA GLU A 43 17.40 11.26 -8.21
C GLU A 43 18.60 11.40 -9.15
N GLU A 44 19.80 11.11 -8.68
CA GLU A 44 21.02 11.13 -9.50
C GLU A 44 20.93 10.15 -10.66
N LEU A 45 20.47 8.92 -10.39
CA LEU A 45 20.26 7.90 -11.42
C LEU A 45 19.22 8.36 -12.46
N LEU A 46 18.12 8.95 -12.03
CA LEU A 46 17.09 9.46 -12.92
C LEU A 46 17.60 10.58 -13.82
N GLU A 47 18.36 11.53 -13.25
CA GLU A 47 18.98 12.62 -14.02
C GLU A 47 19.94 12.07 -15.07
N HIS A 48 20.82 11.15 -14.71
CA HIS A 48 21.74 10.54 -15.66
C HIS A 48 21.05 9.69 -16.72
N VAL A 49 19.96 8.99 -16.40
CA VAL A 49 19.15 8.29 -17.40
C VAL A 49 18.58 9.28 -18.43
N LYS A 50 18.12 10.44 -17.99
CA LYS A 50 17.52 11.47 -18.87
C LYS A 50 18.55 12.22 -19.72
N THR A 51 19.68 12.57 -19.13
CA THR A 51 20.63 13.52 -19.76
C THR A 51 22.04 12.96 -19.95
N GLY A 52 22.47 12.01 -19.15
CA GLY A 52 23.85 11.57 -19.02
C GLY A 52 24.25 10.37 -19.87
N LEU A 53 23.30 9.72 -20.59
CA LEU A 53 23.53 8.48 -21.33
C LEU A 53 23.24 8.63 -22.83
N PRO A 54 24.00 9.45 -23.58
CA PRO A 54 23.71 9.75 -24.98
C PRO A 54 23.83 8.53 -25.92
N GLY A 55 24.60 7.51 -25.52
CA GLY A 55 24.76 6.27 -26.29
C GLY A 55 23.73 5.19 -26.01
N TRP A 56 22.80 5.43 -25.11
CA TRP A 56 21.74 4.47 -24.78
C TRP A 56 20.52 4.64 -25.68
N PRO A 57 19.90 3.53 -26.13
CA PRO A 57 18.64 3.60 -26.87
C PRO A 57 17.54 4.26 -26.04
N GLU A 58 16.74 5.12 -26.66
CA GLU A 58 15.65 5.85 -25.97
C GLU A 58 14.66 4.90 -25.26
N ARG A 59 14.36 3.76 -25.89
CA ARG A 59 13.49 2.74 -25.27
C ARG A 59 14.05 2.23 -23.93
N VAL A 60 15.37 2.04 -23.84
CA VAL A 60 16.02 1.56 -22.62
C VAL A 60 15.99 2.64 -21.54
N LYS A 61 16.28 3.90 -21.93
CA LYS A 61 16.17 5.04 -21.00
C LYS A 61 14.76 5.18 -20.44
N LEU A 62 13.74 5.10 -21.28
CA LEU A 62 12.35 5.15 -20.84
C LEU A 62 11.99 4.01 -19.90
N MET A 63 12.47 2.79 -20.15
CA MET A 63 12.26 1.66 -19.24
C MET A 63 12.91 1.90 -17.87
N GLN A 64 14.12 2.46 -17.84
CA GLN A 64 14.81 2.79 -16.58
C GLN A 64 14.14 3.94 -15.83
N GLU A 65 13.69 4.97 -16.55
CA GLU A 65 12.92 6.08 -15.97
C GLU A 65 11.64 5.58 -15.31
N ASN A 66 10.88 4.76 -16.01
CA ASN A 66 9.65 4.16 -15.48
C ASN A 66 9.92 3.23 -14.30
N TRP A 67 11.05 2.52 -14.29
CA TRP A 67 11.46 1.67 -13.18
C TRP A 67 11.83 2.48 -11.93
N ILE A 68 12.55 3.59 -12.07
CA ILE A 68 12.85 4.50 -10.97
C ILE A 68 11.55 5.14 -10.44
N GLY A 69 10.62 5.50 -11.35
CA GLY A 69 9.25 5.84 -11.03
C GLY A 69 9.10 7.02 -10.08
N LYS A 70 9.80 8.17 -10.35
CA LYS A 70 9.63 9.37 -9.52
C LYS A 70 8.16 9.80 -9.50
N SER A 71 7.58 9.87 -8.31
CA SER A 71 6.24 10.41 -8.08
C SER A 71 6.29 11.62 -7.16
N GLU A 72 5.44 12.61 -7.44
CA GLU A 72 5.24 13.77 -6.57
C GLU A 72 3.89 13.65 -5.88
N GLY A 73 3.87 13.94 -4.59
CA GLY A 73 2.66 13.81 -3.79
C GLY A 73 2.75 14.55 -2.47
N VAL A 74 1.74 14.36 -1.65
CA VAL A 74 1.61 14.99 -0.34
C VAL A 74 1.62 13.92 0.75
N ARG A 75 2.46 14.12 1.76
CA ARG A 75 2.44 13.37 3.01
C ARG A 75 1.71 14.18 4.07
N PHE A 76 0.68 13.58 4.68
CA PHE A 76 -0.07 14.20 5.77
C PHE A 76 -0.56 13.14 6.76
N ALA A 77 -1.17 13.56 7.86
CA ALA A 77 -1.56 12.67 8.93
C ALA A 77 -3.06 12.68 9.21
N PHE A 78 -3.58 11.51 9.57
CA PHE A 78 -4.87 11.34 10.24
C PHE A 78 -4.61 11.23 11.75
N PRO A 79 -5.00 12.23 12.58
CA PRO A 79 -4.82 12.17 14.01
C PRO A 79 -5.64 11.06 14.67
N HIS A 80 -5.15 10.52 15.79
CA HIS A 80 -5.89 9.57 16.62
C HIS A 80 -5.47 9.66 18.09
N ASP A 81 -6.30 9.11 18.99
CA ASP A 81 -6.01 8.98 20.42
C ASP A 81 -6.00 7.49 20.84
N ILE A 82 -5.47 6.64 19.98
CA ILE A 82 -5.36 5.20 20.23
C ILE A 82 -4.16 4.98 21.15
N ARG A 83 -4.40 4.28 22.27
CA ARG A 83 -3.41 4.07 23.32
C ARG A 83 -3.18 2.58 23.58
N ASP A 84 -1.97 2.24 23.96
CA ASP A 84 -1.63 0.91 24.44
C ASP A 84 -2.11 0.66 25.87
N ALA A 85 -1.84 -0.54 26.39
CA ALA A 85 -2.23 -0.94 27.74
C ALA A 85 -1.54 -0.10 28.85
N SER A 86 -0.46 0.60 28.55
CA SER A 86 0.22 1.50 29.48
C SER A 86 -0.37 2.92 29.48
N GLY A 87 -1.29 3.21 28.54
CA GLY A 87 -1.85 4.55 28.30
C GLY A 87 -1.02 5.42 27.39
N ALA A 88 0.08 4.92 26.82
CA ALA A 88 0.88 5.64 25.85
C ALA A 88 0.20 5.65 24.48
N LEU A 89 0.30 6.76 23.74
CA LEU A 89 -0.18 6.83 22.37
C LEU A 89 0.59 5.85 21.46
N ILE A 90 -0.13 5.16 20.59
CA ILE A 90 0.50 4.38 19.53
C ILE A 90 1.17 5.35 18.55
N GLY A 91 2.48 5.18 18.35
CA GLY A 91 3.27 6.14 17.60
C GLY A 91 3.27 7.53 18.26
N ASP A 92 3.03 8.55 17.47
CA ASP A 92 2.90 9.95 17.92
C ASP A 92 1.43 10.45 17.93
N GLY A 93 0.46 9.52 17.88
CA GLY A 93 -0.96 9.86 17.75
C GLY A 93 -1.36 10.27 16.33
N ARG A 94 -0.57 9.91 15.35
CA ARG A 94 -0.77 10.25 13.94
C ARG A 94 -0.52 9.04 13.04
N MET A 95 -1.46 8.76 12.17
CA MET A 95 -1.29 7.82 11.07
C MET A 95 -0.95 8.61 9.81
N TYR A 96 0.29 8.50 9.34
CA TYR A 96 0.75 9.19 8.14
C TYR A 96 0.41 8.43 6.89
N VAL A 97 0.01 9.15 5.86
CA VAL A 97 -0.23 8.63 4.51
C VAL A 97 0.52 9.47 3.49
N PHE A 98 0.92 8.85 2.39
CA PHE A 98 1.42 9.54 1.21
C PHE A 98 0.44 9.30 0.06
N THR A 99 0.09 10.35 -0.69
CA THR A 99 -0.79 10.25 -1.84
C THR A 99 -0.37 11.19 -2.96
N THR A 100 -0.56 10.76 -4.20
CA THR A 100 -0.46 11.61 -5.40
C THR A 100 -1.79 12.27 -5.75
N ARG A 101 -2.87 11.96 -5.01
CA ARG A 101 -4.24 12.42 -5.23
C ARG A 101 -4.80 13.11 -3.97
N ALA A 102 -4.06 14.08 -3.45
CA ALA A 102 -4.51 14.87 -2.28
C ALA A 102 -5.80 15.68 -2.57
N ASP A 103 -6.08 15.98 -3.83
CA ASP A 103 -7.31 16.58 -4.33
C ASP A 103 -8.58 15.78 -3.96
N THR A 104 -8.46 14.48 -3.81
CA THR A 104 -9.58 13.58 -3.50
C THR A 104 -9.78 13.31 -2.00
N ILE A 105 -9.07 14.01 -1.11
CA ILE A 105 -9.10 13.76 0.34
C ILE A 105 -10.52 13.77 0.93
N MET A 106 -11.40 14.62 0.42
CA MET A 106 -12.79 14.70 0.89
C MET A 106 -13.62 13.45 0.58
N GLY A 107 -13.13 12.59 -0.32
CA GLY A 107 -13.72 11.30 -0.68
C GLY A 107 -13.19 10.11 0.12
N VAL A 108 -12.33 10.36 1.11
CA VAL A 108 -11.82 9.30 1.98
C VAL A 108 -12.93 8.71 2.83
N THR A 109 -13.14 7.40 2.72
CA THR A 109 -14.17 6.68 3.48
C THR A 109 -13.61 5.61 4.40
N PHE A 110 -12.38 5.17 4.15
CA PHE A 110 -11.61 4.29 5.01
C PHE A 110 -10.12 4.58 4.87
N CYS A 111 -9.34 4.05 5.80
CA CYS A 111 -7.88 3.97 5.66
C CYS A 111 -7.45 2.50 5.74
N ALA A 112 -6.38 2.14 5.03
CA ALA A 112 -5.81 0.81 5.14
C ALA A 112 -4.35 0.89 5.57
N VAL A 113 -3.93 -0.03 6.44
CA VAL A 113 -2.56 -0.13 6.95
C VAL A 113 -1.94 -1.47 6.60
N ALA A 114 -0.63 -1.49 6.49
CA ALA A 114 0.13 -2.72 6.32
C ALA A 114 -0.05 -3.65 7.54
N PRO A 115 0.08 -4.98 7.35
CA PRO A 115 0.04 -5.93 8.47
C PRO A 115 1.06 -5.64 9.57
N GLU A 116 2.22 -5.07 9.21
CA GLU A 116 3.31 -4.71 10.13
C GLU A 116 3.13 -3.35 10.81
N HIS A 117 2.16 -2.55 10.36
CA HIS A 117 1.93 -1.21 10.91
C HIS A 117 1.58 -1.25 12.41
N PRO A 118 2.06 -0.30 13.24
CA PRO A 118 1.80 -0.28 14.68
C PRO A 118 0.32 -0.36 15.08
N LEU A 119 -0.57 0.30 14.33
CA LEU A 119 -2.02 0.21 14.57
C LEU A 119 -2.57 -1.19 14.29
N ALA A 120 -2.07 -1.89 13.26
CA ALA A 120 -2.47 -3.26 12.95
C ALA A 120 -2.04 -4.22 14.06
N GLN A 121 -0.78 -4.11 14.49
CA GLN A 121 -0.23 -4.92 15.59
C GLN A 121 -0.97 -4.67 16.92
N HIS A 122 -1.29 -3.42 17.20
CA HIS A 122 -2.07 -3.06 18.39
C HIS A 122 -3.47 -3.71 18.35
N ALA A 123 -4.21 -3.58 17.25
CA ALA A 123 -5.53 -4.20 17.11
C ALA A 123 -5.46 -5.72 17.21
N ALA A 124 -4.46 -6.35 16.62
CA ALA A 124 -4.25 -7.79 16.66
C ALA A 124 -3.90 -8.32 18.06
N SER A 125 -3.32 -7.49 18.93
CA SER A 125 -2.96 -7.91 20.30
C SER A 125 -4.15 -8.34 21.16
N THR A 126 -5.35 -7.87 20.83
CA THR A 126 -6.61 -8.17 21.53
C THR A 126 -7.62 -8.94 20.70
N GLN A 127 -7.35 -9.13 19.39
CA GLN A 127 -8.28 -9.75 18.46
C GLN A 127 -7.60 -10.92 17.71
N PRO A 128 -7.82 -12.18 18.13
CA PRO A 128 -7.17 -13.34 17.51
C PRO A 128 -7.42 -13.49 16.01
N ALA A 129 -8.59 -13.07 15.51
CA ALA A 129 -8.89 -13.09 14.08
C ALA A 129 -7.99 -12.15 13.27
N LEU A 130 -7.69 -10.95 13.80
CA LEU A 130 -6.75 -10.02 13.17
C LEU A 130 -5.32 -10.56 13.21
N ALA A 131 -4.91 -11.20 14.30
CA ALA A 131 -3.60 -11.84 14.39
C ALA A 131 -3.45 -12.94 13.34
N ALA A 132 -4.46 -13.79 13.18
CA ALA A 132 -4.47 -14.82 12.15
C ALA A 132 -4.43 -14.24 10.74
N PHE A 133 -5.17 -13.16 10.47
CA PHE A 133 -5.15 -12.46 9.17
C PHE A 133 -3.78 -11.85 8.87
N ILE A 134 -3.10 -11.26 9.85
CA ILE A 134 -1.74 -10.73 9.69
C ILE A 134 -0.76 -11.86 9.32
N GLU A 135 -0.84 -13.03 9.98
CA GLU A 135 0.00 -14.18 9.64
C GLU A 135 -0.29 -14.73 8.23
N ASP A 136 -1.56 -14.75 7.82
CA ASP A 136 -1.95 -15.11 6.45
C ASP A 136 -1.36 -14.14 5.41
N CYS A 137 -1.37 -12.83 5.69
CA CYS A 137 -0.75 -11.82 4.84
C CYS A 137 0.77 -12.00 4.70
N LYS A 138 1.46 -12.44 5.76
CA LYS A 138 2.91 -12.69 5.73
C LYS A 138 3.29 -13.89 4.86
N SER A 139 2.40 -14.87 4.71
CA SER A 139 2.62 -16.05 3.86
C SER A 139 2.38 -15.79 2.37
N GLY A 140 1.76 -14.67 2.02
CA GLY A 140 1.51 -14.25 0.64
C GLY A 140 2.78 -13.80 -0.09
N GLY A 141 2.66 -13.61 -1.42
CA GLY A 141 3.74 -13.09 -2.27
C GLY A 141 4.24 -11.73 -1.78
N THR A 142 5.52 -11.47 -2.03
CA THR A 142 6.21 -10.27 -1.51
C THR A 142 6.63 -9.30 -2.59
N THR A 143 6.48 -9.68 -3.86
CA THR A 143 6.84 -8.80 -4.98
C THR A 143 5.70 -7.84 -5.29
N GLU A 144 6.05 -6.63 -5.72
CA GLU A 144 5.09 -5.64 -6.16
C GLU A 144 4.21 -6.16 -7.32
N ALA A 145 4.77 -6.99 -8.20
CA ALA A 145 4.06 -7.62 -9.30
C ALA A 145 3.03 -8.66 -8.82
N GLU A 146 3.37 -9.48 -7.82
CA GLU A 146 2.43 -10.43 -7.20
C GLU A 146 1.32 -9.69 -6.45
N LEU A 147 1.67 -8.64 -5.71
CA LEU A 147 0.69 -7.80 -5.01
C LEU A 147 -0.25 -7.04 -5.95
N ALA A 148 0.24 -6.66 -7.14
CA ALA A 148 -0.59 -6.01 -8.16
C ALA A 148 -1.66 -6.92 -8.74
N THR A 149 -1.38 -8.23 -8.81
CA THR A 149 -2.29 -9.25 -9.37
C THR A 149 -3.09 -10.01 -8.33
N GLN A 150 -2.68 -9.95 -7.05
CA GLN A 150 -3.35 -10.63 -5.96
C GLN A 150 -4.72 -10.01 -5.64
N GLU A 151 -5.68 -10.86 -5.31
CA GLU A 151 -6.97 -10.40 -4.79
C GLU A 151 -6.77 -9.59 -3.52
N LYS A 152 -7.31 -8.37 -3.50
CA LYS A 152 -7.25 -7.49 -2.32
C LYS A 152 -8.16 -8.01 -1.23
N LYS A 153 -7.54 -8.33 -0.11
CA LYS A 153 -8.21 -8.74 1.12
C LYS A 153 -7.93 -7.73 2.21
N GLY A 154 -8.92 -7.51 3.07
CA GLY A 154 -8.77 -6.67 4.24
C GLY A 154 -9.62 -7.14 5.39
N MET A 155 -9.27 -6.67 6.58
CA MET A 155 -10.02 -6.91 7.80
C MET A 155 -10.12 -5.61 8.61
N ALA A 156 -11.32 -5.25 9.03
CA ALA A 156 -11.57 -4.08 9.87
C ALA A 156 -10.90 -4.26 11.24
N THR A 157 -10.18 -3.23 11.69
CA THR A 157 -9.48 -3.27 12.99
C THR A 157 -10.39 -2.92 14.17
N GLY A 158 -11.51 -2.24 13.90
CA GLY A 158 -12.33 -1.58 14.92
C GLY A 158 -11.72 -0.26 15.42
N LEU A 159 -10.55 0.13 14.94
CA LEU A 159 -9.91 1.40 15.26
C LEU A 159 -10.40 2.50 14.31
N GLN A 160 -10.35 3.74 14.79
CA GLN A 160 -10.69 4.91 13.99
C GLN A 160 -9.61 5.98 14.10
N VAL A 161 -9.38 6.68 13.02
CA VAL A 161 -8.56 7.89 12.94
C VAL A 161 -9.45 9.07 12.57
N THR A 162 -8.98 10.29 12.79
CA THR A 162 -9.76 11.50 12.51
C THR A 162 -9.40 12.05 11.13
N HIS A 163 -10.38 12.31 10.30
CA HIS A 163 -10.18 13.00 9.02
C HIS A 163 -9.63 14.41 9.26
N PRO A 164 -8.46 14.78 8.69
CA PRO A 164 -7.75 15.99 9.08
C PRO A 164 -8.49 17.30 8.77
N LEU A 165 -9.38 17.29 7.77
CA LEU A 165 -10.12 18.50 7.36
C LEU A 165 -11.54 18.54 7.91
N THR A 166 -12.23 17.40 8.02
CA THR A 166 -13.64 17.36 8.42
C THR A 166 -13.85 17.03 9.89
N GLY A 167 -12.84 16.49 10.57
CA GLY A 167 -12.95 16.01 11.95
C GLY A 167 -13.77 14.72 12.11
N LYS A 168 -14.24 14.12 11.02
CA LYS A 168 -15.05 12.88 11.07
C LYS A 168 -14.16 11.66 11.35
N PRO A 169 -14.71 10.65 12.05
CA PRO A 169 -14.00 9.38 12.25
C PRO A 169 -13.93 8.62 10.93
N ILE A 170 -12.77 8.03 10.66
CA ILE A 170 -12.49 7.17 9.51
C ILE A 170 -12.01 5.83 10.04
N GLU A 171 -12.63 4.75 9.57
CA GLU A 171 -12.29 3.39 9.98
C GLU A 171 -10.94 2.95 9.43
N VAL A 172 -10.16 2.23 10.25
CA VAL A 172 -8.87 1.67 9.86
C VAL A 172 -9.01 0.17 9.57
N TRP A 173 -8.51 -0.24 8.41
CA TRP A 173 -8.47 -1.63 7.95
C TRP A 173 -7.03 -2.14 7.85
N ILE A 174 -6.79 -3.42 8.03
CA ILE A 174 -5.55 -4.06 7.60
C ILE A 174 -5.76 -4.53 6.17
N GLY A 175 -4.85 -4.16 5.26
CA GLY A 175 -4.90 -4.57 3.85
C GLY A 175 -3.69 -5.41 3.47
N ASN A 176 -3.90 -6.57 2.82
CA ASN A 176 -2.81 -7.42 2.31
C ASN A 176 -2.02 -6.78 1.17
N TYR A 177 -2.49 -5.65 0.66
CA TYR A 177 -1.93 -4.92 -0.47
C TYR A 177 -1.19 -3.63 -0.07
N VAL A 178 -1.17 -3.31 1.21
CA VAL A 178 -0.44 -2.16 1.74
C VAL A 178 0.95 -2.61 2.17
N LEU A 179 1.98 -1.94 1.65
CA LEU A 179 3.37 -2.25 1.95
C LEU A 179 3.93 -1.30 3.00
N MET A 180 4.57 -1.84 4.02
CA MET A 180 5.26 -1.03 5.03
C MET A 180 6.42 -0.21 4.45
N SER A 181 7.00 -0.66 3.34
CA SER A 181 8.10 0.02 2.62
C SER A 181 7.63 1.18 1.73
N TYR A 182 6.32 1.34 1.50
CA TYR A 182 5.77 2.44 0.71
C TYR A 182 5.11 3.49 1.62
N GLY A 183 5.61 4.73 1.55
CA GLY A 183 5.19 5.79 2.45
C GLY A 183 5.45 5.41 3.92
N ASP A 184 4.42 5.48 4.73
CA ASP A 184 4.47 5.13 6.16
C ASP A 184 3.73 3.81 6.47
N GLY A 185 3.51 2.97 5.47
CA GLY A 185 2.75 1.72 5.62
C GLY A 185 1.25 1.92 5.84
N ALA A 186 0.73 3.06 5.40
CA ALA A 186 -0.69 3.39 5.45
C ALA A 186 -1.13 4.14 4.20
N VAL A 187 -2.37 3.93 3.77
CA VAL A 187 -2.99 4.60 2.64
C VAL A 187 -4.39 5.10 3.00
N MET A 188 -4.79 6.21 2.41
CA MET A 188 -6.18 6.63 2.43
C MET A 188 -6.96 5.90 1.33
N GLY A 189 -8.14 5.39 1.63
CA GLY A 189 -9.05 4.77 0.68
C GLY A 189 -10.04 5.77 0.12
N VAL A 190 -10.03 5.93 -1.20
CA VAL A 190 -10.93 6.83 -1.93
C VAL A 190 -11.69 6.06 -3.00
N PRO A 191 -12.71 5.28 -2.62
CA PRO A 191 -13.41 4.37 -3.53
C PRO A 191 -13.99 5.04 -4.78
N ALA A 192 -14.37 6.31 -4.67
CA ALA A 192 -14.93 7.00 -5.82
C ALA A 192 -13.92 7.31 -6.93
N HIS A 193 -12.61 7.33 -6.64
CA HIS A 193 -11.58 7.82 -7.56
C HIS A 193 -10.35 6.93 -7.66
N ASP A 194 -10.39 5.72 -7.10
CA ASP A 194 -9.41 4.65 -7.28
C ASP A 194 -10.13 3.32 -7.53
N GLU A 195 -9.85 2.68 -8.67
CA GLU A 195 -10.51 1.43 -9.09
C GLU A 195 -10.35 0.32 -8.06
N ARG A 196 -9.20 0.26 -7.43
CA ARG A 196 -8.87 -0.78 -6.46
C ARG A 196 -9.63 -0.57 -5.15
N ASP A 197 -9.76 0.67 -4.72
CA ASP A 197 -10.54 1.05 -3.55
C ASP A 197 -12.04 0.89 -3.82
N PHE A 198 -12.48 1.15 -5.07
CA PHE A 198 -13.86 0.92 -5.51
C PHE A 198 -14.24 -0.56 -5.37
N ALA A 199 -13.42 -1.45 -5.93
CA ALA A 199 -13.64 -2.89 -5.83
C ALA A 199 -13.61 -3.37 -4.37
N PHE A 200 -12.71 -2.84 -3.56
CA PHE A 200 -12.61 -3.12 -2.13
C PHE A 200 -13.88 -2.65 -1.39
N ALA A 201 -14.34 -1.44 -1.66
CA ALA A 201 -15.55 -0.89 -1.04
C ALA A 201 -16.80 -1.70 -1.39
N LEU A 202 -16.97 -2.11 -2.65
CA LEU A 202 -18.07 -2.98 -3.05
C LEU A 202 -18.03 -4.34 -2.33
N LYS A 203 -16.83 -4.94 -2.23
CA LYS A 203 -16.63 -6.24 -1.58
C LYS A 203 -16.99 -6.21 -0.09
N TYR A 204 -16.62 -5.15 0.61
CA TYR A 204 -16.79 -5.04 2.06
C TYR A 204 -17.97 -4.16 2.48
N GLY A 205 -18.75 -3.63 1.52
CA GLY A 205 -19.91 -2.79 1.79
C GLY A 205 -19.56 -1.42 2.38
N LEU A 206 -18.39 -0.88 2.02
CA LEU A 206 -17.95 0.43 2.46
C LEU A 206 -18.63 1.54 1.67
N HIS A 207 -18.72 2.72 2.30
CA HIS A 207 -19.31 3.88 1.66
C HIS A 207 -18.42 4.41 0.53
N ILE A 208 -19.07 4.90 -0.56
CA ILE A 208 -18.41 5.53 -1.70
C ILE A 208 -18.87 6.97 -1.78
N THR A 209 -17.96 7.94 -1.75
CA THR A 209 -18.24 9.37 -1.79
C THR A 209 -17.57 9.99 -3.01
N GLN A 210 -18.36 10.35 -4.02
CA GLN A 210 -17.85 11.11 -5.17
C GLN A 210 -17.48 12.54 -4.75
N VAL A 211 -16.29 13.00 -5.14
CA VAL A 211 -15.79 14.35 -4.85
C VAL A 211 -15.20 15.05 -6.08
N VAL A 212 -14.97 14.30 -7.15
CA VAL A 212 -14.57 14.85 -8.44
C VAL A 212 -15.74 14.65 -9.40
N HIS A 213 -16.16 15.73 -10.07
CA HIS A 213 -17.26 15.72 -11.02
C HIS A 213 -16.72 16.02 -12.42
N VAL A 214 -17.30 15.38 -13.43
CA VAL A 214 -17.03 15.66 -14.84
C VAL A 214 -18.34 16.05 -15.50
N ASP A 215 -18.35 17.20 -16.15
CA ASP A 215 -19.55 17.72 -16.80
C ASP A 215 -20.09 16.75 -17.84
N GLY A 216 -21.40 16.46 -17.75
CA GLY A 216 -22.08 15.55 -18.66
C GLY A 216 -21.93 14.07 -18.35
N GLU A 217 -21.13 13.70 -17.33
CA GLU A 217 -20.97 12.33 -16.89
C GLU A 217 -21.83 12.04 -15.64
N HIS A 218 -22.36 10.80 -15.57
CA HIS A 218 -23.10 10.31 -14.42
C HIS A 218 -22.29 9.24 -13.67
N TYR A 219 -22.13 9.42 -12.35
CA TYR A 219 -21.43 8.47 -11.51
C TYR A 219 -22.33 7.26 -11.18
N ASP A 220 -21.85 6.04 -11.49
CA ASP A 220 -22.50 4.78 -11.10
C ASP A 220 -21.75 4.16 -9.90
N TYR A 221 -22.41 4.10 -8.76
CA TYR A 221 -21.86 3.51 -7.53
C TYR A 221 -21.76 1.97 -7.55
N ARG A 222 -22.16 1.33 -8.65
CA ARG A 222 -22.17 -0.13 -8.80
C ARG A 222 -21.13 -0.64 -9.80
N GLN A 223 -20.70 0.24 -10.69
CA GLN A 223 -19.79 -0.11 -11.77
C GLN A 223 -18.70 0.94 -11.93
N TRP A 224 -17.45 0.48 -12.01
CA TRP A 224 -16.30 1.35 -12.28
C TRP A 224 -16.33 1.85 -13.73
N HIS A 225 -15.93 3.11 -13.90
CA HIS A 225 -15.67 3.72 -15.20
C HIS A 225 -14.32 4.45 -15.15
N ASP A 226 -13.52 4.33 -16.21
CA ASP A 226 -12.14 4.84 -16.26
C ASP A 226 -12.02 6.35 -15.96
N TRP A 227 -13.05 7.13 -16.31
CA TRP A 227 -13.06 8.56 -16.05
C TRP A 227 -13.10 8.92 -14.54
N TYR A 228 -13.47 7.99 -13.67
CA TYR A 228 -13.46 8.23 -12.21
C TYR A 228 -12.06 8.52 -11.67
N ALA A 229 -11.01 7.96 -12.32
CA ALA A 229 -9.62 8.20 -11.98
C ALA A 229 -8.95 9.28 -12.82
N ASP A 230 -9.68 9.91 -13.76
CA ASP A 230 -9.14 10.93 -14.65
C ASP A 230 -8.67 12.15 -13.85
N LYS A 231 -7.42 12.57 -14.07
CA LYS A 231 -6.79 13.70 -13.38
C LYS A 231 -6.91 15.01 -14.15
N GLN A 232 -7.43 14.98 -15.37
CA GLN A 232 -7.43 16.12 -16.30
C GLN A 232 -8.82 16.70 -16.55
N ARG A 233 -9.86 15.90 -16.43
CA ARG A 233 -11.24 16.26 -16.77
C ARG A 233 -12.12 16.66 -15.59
N GLY A 234 -11.70 16.41 -14.36
CA GLY A 234 -12.51 16.61 -13.16
C GLY A 234 -12.31 17.99 -12.51
N VAL A 235 -13.34 18.49 -11.85
CA VAL A 235 -13.37 19.64 -10.93
C VAL A 235 -13.94 19.23 -9.59
#